data_fdebeae049b6d2b42da76d002f22d541
#
_entry.id   fdebeae049b6d2b42da76d002f22d541
#
_cell.length_a   1.000
_cell.length_b   1.000
_cell.length_c   1.000
_cell.angle_alpha   90.00
_cell.angle_beta   90.00
_cell.angle_gamma   90.00
#
_symmetry.space_group_name_H-M   'P 1'
#
loop_
_entity.id
_entity.type
_entity.pdbx_description
1 polymer ?
#
loop_
_entity_poly.entity_id
_entity_poly.type
_entity_poly.pdbx_seq_one_letter_code
_entity_poly.pdbx_strand_id
1 'polypeptide(L)'
;MHTLVIREEIFNQYPWVAEALFKACEKSKSWAIEQMRFSGAQRLMLPWLHDEIEEMQTLMGSNTWAYGVEDNRGALETFMKHLVDQHFLENPEPIENHFTPIISWSE
;
A
#
# COMPACT_ATOMS: atom_id res chain seq x y z
N MET A 1 -2.25 -6.72 -6.66
CA MET A 1 -1.68 -6.28 -5.38
C MET A 1 -0.19 -6.57 -5.40
N HIS A 2 0.65 -5.68 -4.86
CA HIS A 2 2.10 -5.85 -4.80
C HIS A 2 2.56 -5.76 -3.36
N THR A 3 3.56 -6.56 -3.00
CA THR A 3 4.16 -6.55 -1.67
C THR A 3 5.66 -6.32 -1.78
N LEU A 4 6.22 -5.61 -0.81
CA LEU A 4 7.65 -5.48 -0.64
C LEU A 4 8.11 -6.56 0.34
N VAL A 5 9.15 -7.30 -0.02
CA VAL A 5 9.72 -8.33 0.84
C VAL A 5 11.15 -7.97 1.24
N ILE A 6 11.50 -8.29 2.48
CA ILE A 6 12.85 -8.12 3.02
C ILE A 6 13.36 -9.50 3.39
N ARG A 7 14.61 -9.77 3.09
CA ARG A 7 15.24 -11.03 3.52
C ARG A 7 15.27 -11.11 5.04
N GLU A 8 14.91 -12.25 5.58
CA GLU A 8 14.79 -12.46 7.03
C GLU A 8 16.11 -12.16 7.76
N GLU A 9 17.25 -12.56 7.19
CA GLU A 9 18.57 -12.28 7.76
C GLU A 9 18.84 -10.79 7.93
N ILE A 10 18.42 -9.99 6.94
CA ILE A 10 18.58 -8.52 6.98
C ILE A 10 17.63 -7.94 8.03
N PHE A 11 16.39 -8.41 8.07
CA PHE A 11 15.42 -7.94 9.05
C PHE A 11 15.84 -8.27 10.48
N ASN A 12 16.35 -9.47 10.73
CA ASN A 12 16.83 -9.89 12.05
C ASN A 12 18.05 -9.09 12.52
N GLN A 13 18.94 -8.73 11.58
CA GLN A 13 20.12 -7.92 11.88
C GLN A 13 19.80 -6.41 12.02
N TYR A 14 18.85 -5.93 11.21
CA TYR A 14 18.51 -4.50 11.11
C TYR A 14 16.98 -4.29 11.07
N PRO A 15 16.25 -4.52 12.18
CA PRO A 15 14.78 -4.45 12.20
C PRO A 15 14.20 -3.08 11.74
N TRP A 16 14.96 -2.01 11.96
CA TRP A 16 14.58 -0.65 11.56
C TRP A 16 14.45 -0.46 10.04
N VAL A 17 15.01 -1.38 9.23
CA VAL A 17 14.96 -1.29 7.75
C VAL A 17 13.53 -1.36 7.24
N ALA A 18 12.67 -2.18 7.86
CA ALA A 18 11.27 -2.30 7.43
C ALA A 18 10.53 -0.95 7.56
N GLU A 19 10.68 -0.30 8.72
CA GLU A 19 10.07 1.01 8.96
C GLU A 19 10.65 2.10 8.06
N ALA A 20 11.97 2.12 7.88
CA ALA A 20 12.64 3.08 7.02
C ALA A 20 12.17 2.97 5.55
N LEU A 21 12.03 1.74 5.04
CA LEU A 21 11.52 1.49 3.69
C LEU A 21 10.06 1.90 3.56
N PHE A 22 9.22 1.58 4.55
CA PHE A 22 7.82 2.00 4.55
C PHE A 22 7.69 3.54 4.48
N LYS A 23 8.40 4.25 5.33
CA LYS A 23 8.43 5.73 5.34
C LYS A 23 8.95 6.31 4.02
N ALA A 24 9.98 5.71 3.44
CA ALA A 24 10.51 6.15 2.14
C ALA A 24 9.48 5.96 1.02
N CYS A 25 8.77 4.83 0.99
CA CYS A 25 7.71 4.56 0.04
C CYS A 25 6.52 5.53 0.22
N GLU A 26 6.08 5.76 1.45
CA GLU A 26 5.01 6.74 1.75
C GLU A 26 5.39 8.15 1.30
N LYS A 27 6.60 8.60 1.60
CA LYS A 27 7.09 9.91 1.18
C LYS A 27 7.16 10.03 -0.35
N SER A 28 7.64 8.98 -1.03
CA SER A 28 7.70 8.93 -2.49
C SER A 28 6.31 8.99 -3.12
N LYS A 29 5.35 8.22 -2.58
CA LYS A 29 3.95 8.23 -3.01
C LYS A 29 3.32 9.62 -2.83
N SER A 30 3.47 10.21 -1.65
CA SER A 30 2.93 11.53 -1.35
C SER A 30 3.46 12.59 -2.32
N TRP A 31 4.75 12.56 -2.60
CA TRP A 31 5.37 13.43 -3.59
C TRP A 31 4.79 13.20 -5.00
N ALA A 32 4.63 11.97 -5.42
CA ALA A 32 4.06 11.63 -6.73
C ALA A 32 2.61 12.13 -6.87
N ILE A 33 1.78 11.96 -5.84
CA ILE A 33 0.40 12.44 -5.81
C ILE A 33 0.35 13.98 -5.90
N GLU A 34 1.23 14.66 -5.17
CA GLU A 34 1.35 16.12 -5.23
C GLU A 34 1.73 16.59 -6.63
N GLN A 35 2.67 15.91 -7.30
CA GLN A 35 3.04 16.23 -8.68
C GLN A 35 1.89 16.03 -9.68
N MET A 36 1.02 15.03 -9.48
CA MET A 36 -0.16 14.82 -10.33
C MET A 36 -1.20 15.91 -10.18
N ARG A 37 -1.30 16.52 -9.00
CA ARG A 37 -2.24 17.63 -8.71
C ARG A 37 -1.73 18.99 -9.20
N PHE A 38 -0.47 19.09 -9.54
CA PHE A 38 0.12 20.37 -9.97
C PHE A 38 -0.38 20.73 -11.37
N SER A 39 -1.18 21.80 -11.45
CA SER A 39 -1.83 22.26 -12.69
C SER A 39 -0.96 23.14 -13.58
N GLY A 40 0.17 23.65 -13.09
CA GLY A 40 1.03 24.58 -13.83
C GLY A 40 1.86 23.95 -14.96
N ALA A 41 2.17 22.66 -14.84
CA ALA A 41 2.78 21.86 -15.90
C ALA A 41 2.38 20.40 -15.70
N GLN A 42 1.63 19.85 -16.61
CA GLN A 42 1.25 18.44 -16.55
C GLN A 42 2.49 17.57 -16.75
N ARG A 43 2.82 16.76 -15.76
CA ARG A 43 3.92 15.79 -15.83
C ARG A 43 3.51 14.46 -16.45
N LEU A 44 2.20 14.19 -16.49
CA LEU A 44 1.59 13.05 -17.16
C LEU A 44 0.70 13.57 -18.29
N MET A 45 0.97 13.10 -19.50
CA MET A 45 0.20 13.47 -20.68
C MET A 45 -1.07 12.60 -20.79
N LEU A 46 -1.92 12.67 -19.77
CA LEU A 46 -3.21 11.98 -19.73
C LEU A 46 -4.32 13.02 -19.88
N PRO A 47 -5.12 12.95 -20.97
CA PRO A 47 -6.36 13.71 -21.06
C PRO A 47 -7.24 13.35 -19.85
N TRP A 48 -7.93 14.33 -19.28
CA TRP A 48 -8.84 14.11 -18.15
C TRP A 48 -8.18 13.69 -16.83
N LEU A 49 -6.86 13.87 -16.66
CA LEU A 49 -6.14 13.47 -15.44
C LEU A 49 -6.78 14.04 -14.15
N HIS A 50 -7.24 15.30 -14.17
CA HIS A 50 -7.85 15.92 -13.00
C HIS A 50 -9.20 15.30 -12.67
N ASP A 51 -10.04 15.04 -13.67
CA ASP A 51 -11.36 14.42 -13.49
C ASP A 51 -11.20 12.99 -12.95
N GLU A 52 -10.26 12.23 -13.47
CA GLU A 52 -9.93 10.87 -13.00
C GLU A 52 -9.43 10.86 -11.55
N ILE A 53 -8.62 11.84 -11.15
CA ILE A 53 -8.15 11.97 -9.77
C ILE A 53 -9.32 12.30 -8.83
N GLU A 54 -10.20 13.21 -9.21
CA GLU A 54 -11.37 13.58 -8.42
C GLU A 54 -12.35 12.40 -8.28
N GLU A 55 -12.63 11.68 -9.37
CA GLU A 55 -13.46 10.48 -9.33
C GLU A 55 -12.87 9.40 -8.43
N MET A 56 -11.57 9.13 -8.57
CA MET A 56 -10.85 8.17 -7.74
C MET A 56 -10.94 8.52 -6.25
N GLN A 57 -10.78 9.80 -5.90
CA GLN A 57 -10.88 10.26 -4.52
C GLN A 57 -12.30 10.20 -3.97
N THR A 58 -13.29 10.42 -4.82
CA THR A 58 -14.70 10.29 -4.46
C THR A 58 -15.05 8.84 -4.13
N LEU A 59 -14.54 7.88 -4.90
CA LEU A 59 -14.81 6.46 -4.74
C LEU A 59 -13.99 5.80 -3.61
N MET A 60 -12.72 6.17 -3.48
CA MET A 60 -11.73 5.48 -2.65
C MET A 60 -11.23 6.30 -1.45
N GLY A 61 -11.67 7.54 -1.33
CA GLY A 61 -11.19 8.45 -0.30
C GLY A 61 -9.87 9.14 -0.64
N SER A 62 -9.38 9.95 0.28
CA SER A 62 -8.18 10.78 0.07
C SER A 62 -6.87 9.99 -0.06
N ASN A 63 -6.80 8.79 0.52
CA ASN A 63 -5.65 7.89 0.45
C ASN A 63 -5.90 6.77 -0.57
N THR A 64 -6.00 7.12 -1.84
CA THR A 64 -6.38 6.21 -2.94
C THR A 64 -5.43 5.01 -3.08
N TRP A 65 -4.13 5.22 -2.89
CA TRP A 65 -3.11 4.17 -2.93
C TRP A 65 -2.54 3.94 -1.53
N ALA A 66 -3.41 3.47 -0.63
CA ALA A 66 -3.00 3.19 0.74
C ALA A 66 -1.94 2.10 0.82
N TYR A 67 -0.90 2.35 1.61
CA TYR A 67 0.08 1.35 2.01
C TYR A 67 -0.23 0.85 3.43
N GLY A 68 0.32 -0.30 3.78
CA GLY A 68 0.14 -0.90 5.09
C GLY A 68 -1.02 -1.89 5.17
N VAL A 69 -1.03 -2.66 6.24
CA VAL A 69 -1.99 -3.76 6.44
C VAL A 69 -3.37 -3.21 6.79
N GLU A 70 -3.46 -2.21 7.67
CA GLU A 70 -4.75 -1.75 8.19
C GLU A 70 -5.65 -1.19 7.11
N ASP A 71 -5.14 -0.30 6.27
CA ASP A 71 -5.91 0.31 5.17
C ASP A 71 -6.25 -0.70 4.06
N ASN A 72 -5.51 -1.81 3.98
CA ASN A 72 -5.71 -2.88 3.00
C ASN A 72 -6.31 -4.16 3.62
N ARG A 73 -6.70 -4.16 4.88
CA ARG A 73 -7.17 -5.34 5.61
C ARG A 73 -8.31 -6.05 4.88
N GLY A 74 -9.34 -5.35 4.47
CA GLY A 74 -10.48 -5.95 3.77
C GLY A 74 -10.08 -6.64 2.46
N ALA A 75 -9.15 -6.06 1.71
CA ALA A 75 -8.64 -6.67 0.48
C ALA A 75 -7.78 -7.91 0.78
N LEU A 76 -6.94 -7.85 1.82
CA LEU A 76 -6.10 -8.98 2.24
C LEU A 76 -6.93 -10.15 2.76
N GLU A 77 -7.94 -9.90 3.58
CA GLU A 77 -8.85 -10.93 4.09
C GLU A 77 -9.68 -11.57 2.97
N THR A 78 -10.14 -10.76 2.02
CA THR A 78 -10.84 -11.27 0.83
C THR A 78 -9.92 -12.16 -0.01
N PHE A 79 -8.68 -11.75 -0.21
CA PHE A 79 -7.69 -12.56 -0.90
C PHE A 79 -7.40 -13.87 -0.17
N MET A 80 -7.23 -13.83 1.16
CA MET A 80 -7.05 -15.03 1.98
C MET A 80 -8.21 -16.00 1.84
N LYS A 81 -9.45 -15.49 1.86
CA LYS A 81 -10.65 -16.30 1.61
C LYS A 81 -10.59 -16.99 0.25
N HIS A 82 -10.23 -16.27 -0.81
CA HIS A 82 -10.11 -16.86 -2.15
C HIS A 82 -9.03 -17.93 -2.24
N LEU A 83 -7.92 -17.80 -1.49
CA LEU A 83 -6.90 -18.86 -1.42
C LEU A 83 -7.46 -20.15 -0.81
N VAL A 84 -8.31 -20.05 0.20
CA VAL A 84 -8.99 -21.22 0.79
C VAL A 84 -10.04 -21.78 -0.15
N ASP A 85 -10.91 -20.94 -0.71
CA ASP A 85 -11.97 -21.35 -1.64
C ASP A 85 -11.42 -22.06 -2.88
N GLN A 86 -10.23 -21.68 -3.32
CA GLN A 86 -9.53 -22.28 -4.47
C GLN A 86 -8.56 -23.41 -4.08
N HIS A 87 -8.57 -23.86 -2.83
CA HIS A 87 -7.75 -24.96 -2.30
C HIS A 87 -6.22 -24.73 -2.38
N PHE A 88 -5.75 -23.48 -2.38
CA PHE A 88 -4.34 -23.18 -2.18
C PHE A 88 -3.94 -23.27 -0.70
N LEU A 89 -4.87 -23.02 0.19
CA LEU A 89 -4.73 -23.18 1.64
C LEU A 89 -5.87 -24.06 2.16
N GLU A 90 -5.57 -24.87 3.17
CA GLU A 90 -6.60 -25.68 3.83
C GLU A 90 -7.46 -24.85 4.79
N ASN A 91 -6.84 -23.89 5.47
CA ASN A 91 -7.48 -23.01 6.44
C ASN A 91 -6.99 -21.58 6.26
N PRO A 92 -7.82 -20.58 6.60
CA PRO A 92 -7.38 -19.19 6.61
C PRO A 92 -6.34 -18.97 7.71
N GLU A 93 -5.30 -18.22 7.38
CA GLU A 93 -4.29 -17.80 8.34
C GLU A 93 -4.47 -16.31 8.69
N PRO A 94 -4.15 -15.91 9.94
CA PRO A 94 -4.16 -14.50 10.33
C PRO A 94 -3.23 -13.67 9.44
N ILE A 95 -3.70 -12.52 8.98
CA ILE A 95 -2.93 -11.62 8.12
C ILE A 95 -1.63 -11.18 8.79
N GLU A 96 -1.65 -11.02 10.11
CA GLU A 96 -0.53 -10.62 10.93
C GLU A 96 0.69 -11.58 10.84
N ASN A 97 0.44 -12.85 10.51
CA ASN A 97 1.51 -13.83 10.35
C ASN A 97 2.35 -13.62 9.08
N HIS A 98 1.82 -12.86 8.11
CA HIS A 98 2.45 -12.66 6.81
C HIS A 98 3.15 -11.32 6.67
N PHE A 99 2.94 -10.40 7.61
CA PHE A 99 3.46 -9.04 7.52
C PHE A 99 4.18 -8.63 8.79
N THR A 100 5.29 -7.95 8.63
CA THR A 100 5.99 -7.31 9.75
C THR A 100 5.16 -6.13 10.26
N PRO A 101 4.86 -6.07 11.57
CA PRO A 101 4.16 -4.93 12.12
C PRO A 101 5.01 -3.66 11.95
N ILE A 102 4.44 -2.68 11.29
CA ILE A 102 5.01 -1.34 11.16
C ILE A 102 4.13 -0.42 11.99
N ILE A 103 4.72 0.20 12.99
CA ILE A 103 4.03 1.19 13.80
C ILE A 103 3.91 2.43 12.91
N SER A 104 2.70 2.70 12.43
CA SER A 104 2.41 3.95 11.75
C SER A 104 2.48 5.07 12.77
N TRP A 105 3.55 5.85 12.74
CA TRP A 105 3.56 7.13 13.44
C TRP A 105 2.67 8.08 12.65
N SER A 106 1.48 8.31 13.16
CA SER A 106 0.69 9.47 12.77
C SER A 106 1.41 10.71 13.30
N GLU A 107 2.13 11.41 12.43
CA GLU A 107 2.46 12.81 12.67
C GLU A 107 1.29 13.69 12.23
#